data_36edc354a5902014f703cc05bc0df1ce
#
_entry.id   36edc354a5902014f703cc05bc0df1ce
#
_cell.length_a   1.000
_cell.length_b   1.000
_cell.length_c   1.000
_cell.angle_alpha   90.00
_cell.angle_beta   90.00
_cell.angle_gamma   90.00
#
_symmetry.space_group_name_H-M   'P 1'
#
loop_
_entity.id
_entity.type
_entity.pdbx_description
1 polymer ?
#
loop_
_entity_poly.entity_id
_entity_poly.type
_entity_poly.pdbx_seq_one_letter_code
_entity_poly.pdbx_strand_id
1 'polypeptide(L)'
;MNYKQTLLGITLSVLSFIQTKAQVWEIGAHAGGAGYIGDLNPTNPLKISGLSVGGFVKANFDPSWALSFNYTLGKIKANDAQSTSEQLRQRNLSFESNLQEFSLMVDFNFFDYFAGGGYSRFSPYLYTGVGAVLFNPKTTYQGKSYKLALYDTEGYDYKTYALSIPFGFGLKYRVKENWSVFTNIGYRNAYTDYLDDVSKNYLDSEKYAADASTRQLQILLSDRSNEVLGYNIGGKDIQRGDFRKRDAYMFVGIGITYTFVSQKCFNF
;
A
#
# COMPACT_ATOMS: atom_id res chain seq x y z
N MET A 1 23.74 23.25 23.69
CA MET A 1 23.12 21.97 24.16
C MET A 1 23.28 20.95 23.05
N ASN A 2 24.02 19.86 23.27
CA ASN A 2 24.36 18.91 22.20
C ASN A 2 23.11 18.13 21.82
N TYR A 3 22.68 18.19 20.53
CA TYR A 3 21.51 17.48 20.00
C TYR A 3 21.52 15.97 20.30
N LYS A 4 22.71 15.36 20.42
CA LYS A 4 22.89 13.95 20.84
C LYS A 4 22.43 13.70 22.28
N GLN A 5 22.65 14.65 23.19
CA GLN A 5 22.21 14.54 24.59
C GLN A 5 20.70 14.77 24.70
N THR A 6 20.15 15.68 23.88
CA THR A 6 18.71 15.90 23.81
C THR A 6 17.98 14.70 23.22
N LEU A 7 18.54 14.08 22.15
CA LEU A 7 17.99 12.88 21.57
C LEU A 7 18.04 11.68 22.54
N LEU A 8 19.17 11.53 23.25
CA LEU A 8 19.34 10.49 24.27
C LEU A 8 18.37 10.69 25.44
N GLY A 9 18.17 11.93 25.87
CA GLY A 9 17.20 12.28 26.93
C GLY A 9 15.75 12.00 26.52
N ILE A 10 15.37 12.30 25.28
CA ILE A 10 14.04 11.98 24.75
C ILE A 10 13.86 10.46 24.62
N THR A 11 14.87 9.74 24.16
CA THR A 11 14.82 8.28 24.04
C THR A 11 14.72 7.60 25.42
N LEU A 12 15.45 8.08 26.42
CA LEU A 12 15.34 7.58 27.80
C LEU A 12 13.98 7.92 28.42
N SER A 13 13.44 9.12 28.19
CA SER A 13 12.10 9.50 28.67
C SER A 13 11.01 8.63 28.05
N VAL A 14 11.08 8.34 26.75
CA VAL A 14 10.13 7.46 26.07
C VAL A 14 10.22 6.03 26.61
N LEU A 15 11.42 5.54 26.92
CA LEU A 15 11.63 4.22 27.53
C LEU A 15 11.13 4.13 28.98
N SER A 16 11.12 5.22 29.74
CA SER A 16 10.62 5.25 31.14
C SER A 16 9.09 5.32 31.24
N PHE A 17 8.38 5.68 30.17
CA PHE A 17 6.91 5.58 30.09
C PHE A 17 6.40 4.17 29.79
N ILE A 18 7.27 3.20 29.51
CA ILE A 18 6.90 1.79 29.41
C ILE A 18 6.78 1.23 30.85
N GLN A 19 5.82 1.78 31.59
CA GLN A 19 5.36 1.14 32.83
C GLN A 19 4.75 -0.21 32.45
N THR A 20 5.27 -1.27 33.02
CA THR A 20 4.89 -2.66 32.84
C THR A 20 3.45 -2.93 33.32
N LYS A 21 2.47 -2.33 32.69
CA LYS A 21 1.13 -2.92 32.64
C LYS A 21 1.26 -4.13 31.72
N ALA A 22 0.65 -5.23 32.09
CA ALA A 22 0.75 -6.46 31.33
C ALA A 22 0.27 -6.25 29.88
N GLN A 23 1.22 -5.98 28.98
CA GLN A 23 0.94 -5.83 27.56
C GLN A 23 0.45 -7.16 27.04
N VAL A 24 -0.70 -7.16 26.39
CA VAL A 24 -1.26 -8.36 25.77
C VAL A 24 -0.86 -8.40 24.33
N TRP A 25 -0.11 -9.41 24.00
CA TRP A 25 0.34 -9.66 22.63
C TRP A 25 -0.72 -10.39 21.82
N GLU A 26 -0.85 -10.00 20.58
CA GLU A 26 -1.75 -10.62 19.61
C GLU A 26 -0.97 -10.86 18.31
N ILE A 27 -1.15 -12.01 17.71
CA ILE A 27 -0.68 -12.30 16.37
C ILE A 27 -1.87 -12.54 15.47
N GLY A 28 -1.78 -12.15 14.22
CA GLY A 28 -2.87 -12.32 13.28
C GLY A 28 -2.40 -12.50 11.86
N ALA A 29 -3.29 -13.10 11.06
CA ALA A 29 -3.12 -13.23 9.63
C ALA A 29 -4.40 -12.83 8.92
N HIS A 30 -4.28 -12.31 7.71
CA HIS A 30 -5.41 -11.87 6.90
C HIS A 30 -5.20 -12.20 5.43
N ALA A 31 -6.31 -12.32 4.71
CA ALA A 31 -6.35 -12.41 3.26
C ALA A 31 -7.50 -11.56 2.73
N GLY A 32 -7.37 -11.10 1.48
CA GLY A 32 -8.39 -10.26 0.88
C GLY A 32 -8.03 -9.73 -0.48
N GLY A 33 -8.50 -8.52 -0.79
CA GLY A 33 -8.27 -7.84 -2.05
C GLY A 33 -7.32 -6.65 -1.93
N ALA A 34 -6.67 -6.34 -3.04
CA ALA A 34 -5.91 -5.13 -3.23
C ALA A 34 -6.51 -4.28 -4.35
N GLY A 35 -6.55 -2.97 -4.18
CA GLY A 35 -7.01 -2.00 -5.15
C GLY A 35 -5.97 -0.91 -5.39
N TYR A 36 -6.13 -0.16 -6.47
CA TYR A 36 -5.24 0.90 -6.89
C TYR A 36 -6.03 2.12 -7.35
N ILE A 37 -5.53 3.29 -7.02
CA ILE A 37 -6.03 4.59 -7.46
C ILE A 37 -4.83 5.41 -7.94
N GLY A 38 -4.87 5.86 -9.18
CA GLY A 38 -3.84 6.65 -9.83
C GLY A 38 -4.20 6.83 -11.31
N ASP A 39 -3.19 7.02 -12.15
CA ASP A 39 -3.34 7.40 -13.56
C ASP A 39 -4.15 6.44 -14.43
N LEU A 40 -4.09 5.13 -14.13
CA LEU A 40 -4.83 4.10 -14.86
C LEU A 40 -6.17 3.72 -14.19
N ASN A 41 -6.49 4.26 -13.02
CA ASN A 41 -7.77 4.13 -12.34
C ASN A 41 -8.10 5.38 -11.52
N PRO A 42 -8.41 6.51 -12.17
CA PRO A 42 -8.60 7.79 -11.48
C PRO A 42 -9.95 7.93 -10.78
N THR A 43 -10.95 7.11 -11.11
CA THR A 43 -12.36 7.36 -10.74
C THR A 43 -12.98 6.28 -9.87
N ASN A 44 -12.41 5.07 -9.79
CA ASN A 44 -13.01 3.97 -9.04
C ASN A 44 -12.15 3.55 -7.83
N PRO A 45 -12.31 4.20 -6.67
CA PRO A 45 -11.48 3.94 -5.49
C PRO A 45 -11.73 2.58 -4.84
N LEU A 46 -12.86 1.94 -5.09
CA LEU A 46 -13.22 0.64 -4.51
C LEU A 46 -12.92 -0.54 -5.44
N LYS A 47 -12.31 -0.30 -6.61
CA LYS A 47 -11.99 -1.36 -7.57
C LYS A 47 -10.91 -2.28 -7.01
N ILE A 48 -11.32 -3.49 -6.65
CA ILE A 48 -10.38 -4.56 -6.30
C ILE A 48 -9.77 -5.08 -7.61
N SER A 49 -8.46 -5.06 -7.72
CA SER A 49 -7.73 -5.45 -8.92
C SER A 49 -6.80 -6.65 -8.73
N GLY A 50 -6.56 -7.06 -7.47
CA GLY A 50 -5.74 -8.22 -7.14
C GLY A 50 -6.01 -8.74 -5.74
N LEU A 51 -5.22 -9.70 -5.32
CA LEU A 51 -5.31 -10.31 -4.01
C LEU A 51 -4.29 -9.70 -3.05
N SER A 52 -4.57 -9.79 -1.75
CA SER A 52 -3.64 -9.46 -0.68
C SER A 52 -3.63 -10.54 0.40
N VAL A 53 -2.47 -10.73 1.03
CA VAL A 53 -2.29 -11.61 2.18
C VAL A 53 -1.25 -10.99 3.09
N GLY A 54 -1.43 -11.11 4.39
CA GLY A 54 -0.50 -10.55 5.34
C GLY A 54 -0.65 -11.11 6.74
N GLY A 55 0.24 -10.64 7.60
CA GLY A 55 0.22 -10.96 9.02
C GLY A 55 0.74 -9.81 9.85
N PHE A 56 0.48 -9.87 11.15
CA PHE A 56 0.94 -8.85 12.08
C PHE A 56 1.22 -9.41 13.47
N VAL A 57 2.01 -8.65 14.19
CA VAL A 57 2.19 -8.76 15.63
C VAL A 57 1.69 -7.46 16.24
N LYS A 58 0.88 -7.56 17.29
CA LYS A 58 0.23 -6.40 17.92
C LYS A 58 0.43 -6.45 19.43
N ALA A 59 0.75 -5.30 20.00
CA ALA A 59 0.78 -5.04 21.44
C ALA A 59 -0.45 -4.20 21.80
N ASN A 60 -1.34 -4.76 22.60
CA ASN A 60 -2.48 -4.05 23.16
C ASN A 60 -2.05 -3.43 24.49
N PHE A 61 -2.11 -2.10 24.60
CA PHE A 61 -1.72 -1.36 25.81
C PHE A 61 -2.87 -1.29 26.80
N ASP A 62 -4.08 -1.15 26.28
CA ASP A 62 -5.34 -1.12 26.98
C ASP A 62 -6.47 -1.59 26.05
N PRO A 63 -7.75 -1.67 26.51
CA PRO A 63 -8.85 -2.10 25.65
C PRO A 63 -9.09 -1.27 24.39
N SER A 64 -8.67 0.01 24.40
CA SER A 64 -8.91 0.96 23.32
C SER A 64 -7.72 1.11 22.37
N TRP A 65 -6.48 1.01 22.87
CA TRP A 65 -5.28 1.33 22.08
C TRP A 65 -4.36 0.15 21.90
N ALA A 66 -3.90 -0.02 20.67
CA ALA A 66 -2.91 -1.01 20.31
C ALA A 66 -1.93 -0.49 19.27
N LEU A 67 -0.73 -1.05 19.27
CA LEU A 67 0.31 -0.84 18.27
C LEU A 67 0.59 -2.14 17.55
N SER A 68 0.59 -2.13 16.23
CA SER A 68 0.85 -3.32 15.42
C SER A 68 1.96 -3.09 14.40
N PHE A 69 2.81 -4.10 14.25
CA PHE A 69 3.72 -4.22 13.13
C PHE A 69 3.13 -5.21 12.13
N ASN A 70 2.97 -4.77 10.90
CA ASN A 70 2.28 -5.51 9.84
C ASN A 70 3.22 -5.74 8.66
N TYR A 71 3.09 -6.91 8.04
CA TYR A 71 3.66 -7.22 6.75
C TYR A 71 2.56 -7.71 5.82
N THR A 72 2.40 -7.05 4.67
CA THR A 72 1.34 -7.36 3.71
C THR A 72 1.92 -7.48 2.31
N LEU A 73 1.59 -8.57 1.64
CA LEU A 73 1.81 -8.79 0.23
C LEU A 73 0.52 -8.48 -0.51
N GLY A 74 0.61 -7.75 -1.61
CA GLY A 74 -0.54 -7.42 -2.45
C GLY A 74 -0.18 -7.42 -3.92
N LYS A 75 -1.17 -7.59 -4.78
CA LYS A 75 -1.03 -7.40 -6.22
C LYS A 75 -2.05 -6.38 -6.68
N ILE A 76 -1.59 -5.35 -7.37
CA ILE A 76 -2.44 -4.34 -8.01
C ILE A 76 -2.24 -4.39 -9.52
N LYS A 77 -3.27 -4.02 -10.25
CA LYS A 77 -3.22 -3.91 -11.71
C LYS A 77 -4.27 -2.95 -12.23
N ALA A 78 -3.99 -2.33 -13.35
CA ALA A 78 -4.99 -1.60 -14.13
C ALA A 78 -4.69 -1.72 -15.63
N ASN A 79 -5.71 -1.45 -16.44
CA ASN A 79 -5.62 -1.53 -17.89
C ASN A 79 -6.56 -0.49 -18.49
N ASP A 80 -6.01 0.43 -19.24
CA ASP A 80 -6.71 1.52 -19.94
C ASP A 80 -7.75 1.00 -20.94
N ALA A 81 -7.51 -0.13 -21.57
CA ALA A 81 -8.47 -0.74 -22.49
C ALA A 81 -9.83 -1.07 -21.85
N GLN A 82 -9.86 -1.19 -20.50
CA GLN A 82 -11.08 -1.43 -19.73
C GLN A 82 -11.70 -0.14 -19.17
N SER A 83 -11.14 1.02 -19.49
CA SER A 83 -11.62 2.31 -18.98
C SER A 83 -12.90 2.74 -19.68
N THR A 84 -13.74 3.49 -18.95
CA THR A 84 -14.89 4.21 -19.51
C THR A 84 -14.48 5.46 -20.30
N SER A 85 -13.29 6.02 -20.02
CA SER A 85 -12.73 7.17 -20.74
C SER A 85 -12.15 6.72 -22.08
N GLU A 86 -12.58 7.39 -23.14
CA GLU A 86 -12.05 7.14 -24.48
C GLU A 86 -10.56 7.51 -24.60
N GLN A 87 -10.14 8.60 -23.96
CA GLN A 87 -8.75 9.03 -23.94
C GLN A 87 -7.83 7.95 -23.34
N LEU A 88 -8.25 7.33 -22.23
CA LEU A 88 -7.49 6.25 -21.61
C LEU A 88 -7.48 5.02 -22.52
N ARG A 89 -8.58 4.65 -23.15
CA ARG A 89 -8.60 3.53 -24.11
C ARG A 89 -7.68 3.75 -25.29
N GLN A 90 -7.58 4.99 -25.78
CA GLN A 90 -6.65 5.35 -26.86
C GLN A 90 -5.19 5.32 -26.38
N ARG A 91 -4.91 5.74 -25.14
CA ARG A 91 -3.58 5.65 -24.52
C ARG A 91 -3.12 4.19 -24.37
N ASN A 92 -4.02 3.27 -24.04
CA ASN A 92 -3.85 1.81 -24.00
C ASN A 92 -2.73 1.30 -23.09
N LEU A 93 -2.42 2.00 -22.03
CA LEU A 93 -1.43 1.56 -21.06
C LEU A 93 -2.01 0.45 -20.15
N SER A 94 -1.14 -0.39 -19.65
CA SER A 94 -1.51 -1.42 -18.67
C SER A 94 -0.34 -1.73 -17.76
N PHE A 95 -0.63 -2.03 -16.50
CA PHE A 95 0.38 -2.48 -15.56
C PHE A 95 -0.16 -3.52 -14.59
N GLU A 96 0.77 -4.27 -14.01
CA GLU A 96 0.60 -5.03 -12.79
C GLU A 96 1.80 -4.80 -11.88
N SER A 97 1.58 -4.67 -10.58
CA SER A 97 2.64 -4.48 -9.61
C SER A 97 2.40 -5.35 -8.38
N ASN A 98 3.45 -6.05 -7.95
CA ASN A 98 3.45 -6.73 -6.66
C ASN A 98 3.91 -5.73 -5.60
N LEU A 99 3.12 -5.60 -4.55
CA LEU A 99 3.39 -4.74 -3.41
C LEU A 99 3.87 -5.59 -2.24
N GLN A 100 4.90 -5.09 -1.53
CA GLN A 100 5.32 -5.60 -0.24
C GLN A 100 5.32 -4.42 0.73
N GLU A 101 4.40 -4.41 1.68
CA GLU A 101 4.26 -3.34 2.66
C GLU A 101 4.72 -3.81 4.03
N PHE A 102 5.59 -3.02 4.65
CA PHE A 102 5.88 -3.07 6.08
C PHE A 102 5.28 -1.84 6.72
N SER A 103 4.47 -1.99 7.74
CA SER A 103 3.83 -0.85 8.38
C SER A 103 3.72 -0.98 9.89
N LEU A 104 3.87 0.15 10.56
CA LEU A 104 3.63 0.32 11.98
C LEU A 104 2.33 1.11 12.14
N MET A 105 1.31 0.50 12.74
CA MET A 105 -0.02 1.06 12.84
C MET A 105 -0.46 1.17 14.27
N VAL A 106 -1.18 2.25 14.59
CA VAL A 106 -1.91 2.44 15.84
C VAL A 106 -3.38 2.15 15.57
N ASP A 107 -3.96 1.25 16.36
CA ASP A 107 -5.38 0.93 16.34
C ASP A 107 -6.08 1.63 17.50
N PHE A 108 -7.29 2.14 17.25
CA PHE A 108 -8.22 2.65 18.25
C PHE A 108 -9.52 1.86 18.20
N ASN A 109 -9.85 1.11 19.25
CA ASN A 109 -11.10 0.39 19.42
C ASN A 109 -12.14 1.29 20.08
N PHE A 110 -13.34 1.36 19.51
CA PHE A 110 -14.42 2.22 20.04
C PHE A 110 -15.08 1.64 21.29
N PHE A 111 -15.07 0.32 21.42
CA PHE A 111 -15.65 -0.34 22.58
C PHE A 111 -14.54 -1.00 23.39
N ASP A 112 -14.83 -1.25 24.66
CA ASP A 112 -13.95 -1.95 25.57
C ASP A 112 -13.76 -3.40 25.10
N TYR A 113 -12.93 -3.51 24.05
CA TYR A 113 -12.63 -4.76 23.36
C TYR A 113 -11.25 -5.23 23.80
N PHE A 114 -11.27 -6.37 24.44
CA PHE A 114 -10.03 -7.01 24.81
C PHE A 114 -10.16 -8.53 24.72
N ALA A 115 -9.35 -9.17 23.89
CA ALA A 115 -9.40 -10.61 23.70
C ALA A 115 -9.08 -11.43 24.98
N GLY A 116 -8.51 -10.79 26.00
CA GLY A 116 -8.15 -11.42 27.29
C GLY A 116 -9.08 -11.11 28.44
N GLY A 117 -10.17 -10.35 28.28
CA GLY A 117 -11.01 -10.03 29.43
C GLY A 117 -11.93 -8.82 29.31
N GLY A 118 -11.90 -8.07 28.18
CA GLY A 118 -12.82 -6.94 27.97
C GLY A 118 -14.29 -7.35 27.94
N TYR A 119 -15.17 -6.43 28.29
CA TYR A 119 -16.61 -6.69 28.38
C TYR A 119 -17.24 -6.90 27.00
N SER A 120 -16.73 -6.23 25.95
CA SER A 120 -17.31 -6.30 24.62
C SER A 120 -16.69 -7.44 23.78
N ARG A 121 -17.55 -8.22 23.12
CA ARG A 121 -17.12 -9.21 22.13
C ARG A 121 -16.90 -8.62 20.75
N PHE A 122 -17.40 -7.40 20.51
CA PHE A 122 -17.38 -6.71 19.23
C PHE A 122 -16.85 -5.29 19.40
N SER A 123 -16.02 -4.85 18.49
CA SER A 123 -15.64 -3.44 18.40
C SER A 123 -15.38 -3.03 16.96
N PRO A 124 -15.97 -1.92 16.49
CA PRO A 124 -15.40 -1.16 15.39
C PRO A 124 -14.03 -0.61 15.83
N TYR A 125 -13.13 -0.45 14.87
CA TYR A 125 -11.85 0.20 15.15
C TYR A 125 -11.40 1.04 13.96
N LEU A 126 -10.65 2.08 14.27
CA LEU A 126 -9.89 2.85 13.30
C LEU A 126 -8.41 2.51 13.42
N TYR A 127 -7.67 2.69 12.35
CA TYR A 127 -6.22 2.58 12.39
C TYR A 127 -5.57 3.59 11.46
N THR A 128 -4.38 4.01 11.86
CA THR A 128 -3.48 4.82 11.03
C THR A 128 -2.04 4.53 11.42
N GLY A 129 -1.09 4.95 10.58
CA GLY A 129 0.31 4.72 10.88
C GLY A 129 1.25 5.20 9.79
N VAL A 130 2.41 4.58 9.77
CA VAL A 130 3.45 4.81 8.77
C VAL A 130 3.87 3.47 8.18
N GLY A 131 4.18 3.46 6.89
CA GLY A 131 4.61 2.27 6.19
C GLY A 131 5.69 2.56 5.16
N ALA A 132 6.33 1.49 4.73
CA ALA A 132 7.21 1.47 3.58
C ALA A 132 6.68 0.40 2.62
N VAL A 133 6.52 0.77 1.36
CA VAL A 133 6.06 -0.12 0.30
C VAL A 133 7.15 -0.29 -0.75
N LEU A 134 7.43 -1.54 -1.10
CA LEU A 134 8.22 -1.91 -2.26
C LEU A 134 7.26 -2.35 -3.35
N PHE A 135 7.50 -1.90 -4.57
CA PHE A 135 6.64 -2.16 -5.72
C PHE A 135 7.48 -2.42 -6.96
N ASN A 136 6.87 -3.03 -7.98
CA ASN A 136 7.59 -3.39 -9.20
C ASN A 136 6.59 -3.42 -10.37
N PRO A 137 6.30 -2.25 -10.96
CA PRO A 137 5.38 -2.18 -12.08
C PRO A 137 5.92 -2.91 -13.30
N LYS A 138 5.08 -3.74 -13.89
CA LYS A 138 5.36 -4.53 -15.08
C LYS A 138 4.21 -4.39 -16.06
N THR A 139 4.50 -4.53 -17.33
CA THR A 139 3.49 -4.67 -18.37
C THR A 139 3.78 -5.89 -19.22
N THR A 140 2.76 -6.40 -19.88
CA THR A 140 2.90 -7.46 -20.86
C THR A 140 2.78 -6.88 -22.26
N TYR A 141 3.79 -7.11 -23.09
CA TYR A 141 3.82 -6.72 -24.49
C TYR A 141 4.22 -7.92 -25.34
N GLN A 142 3.42 -8.26 -26.34
CA GLN A 142 3.62 -9.43 -27.23
C GLN A 142 3.89 -10.74 -26.47
N GLY A 143 3.15 -10.99 -25.38
CA GLY A 143 3.29 -12.18 -24.54
C GLY A 143 4.48 -12.19 -23.59
N LYS A 144 5.32 -11.15 -23.61
CA LYS A 144 6.51 -11.00 -22.75
C LYS A 144 6.26 -9.97 -21.65
N SER A 145 6.67 -10.28 -20.42
CA SER A 145 6.56 -9.37 -19.29
C SER A 145 7.82 -8.51 -19.17
N TYR A 146 7.61 -7.19 -19.04
CA TYR A 146 8.67 -6.19 -18.93
C TYR A 146 8.53 -5.43 -17.62
N LYS A 147 9.63 -5.28 -16.88
CA LYS A 147 9.70 -4.42 -15.67
C LYS A 147 9.86 -2.97 -16.13
N LEU A 148 8.83 -2.16 -15.96
CA LEU A 148 8.78 -0.80 -16.52
C LEU A 148 9.87 0.13 -15.97
N ALA A 149 10.19 0.02 -14.68
CA ALA A 149 11.25 0.81 -14.05
C ALA A 149 12.65 0.65 -14.66
N LEU A 150 12.87 -0.34 -15.50
CA LEU A 150 14.17 -0.54 -16.19
C LEU A 150 14.27 0.21 -17.52
N TYR A 151 13.18 0.79 -17.98
CA TYR A 151 13.09 1.39 -19.31
C TYR A 151 12.88 2.90 -19.29
N ASP A 152 12.76 3.52 -18.10
CA ASP A 152 12.56 4.96 -17.94
C ASP A 152 11.54 5.53 -18.93
N THR A 153 10.32 4.95 -18.91
CA THR A 153 9.28 5.19 -19.93
C THR A 153 8.86 6.65 -20.08
N GLU A 154 9.18 7.51 -19.12
CA GLU A 154 9.04 8.97 -19.15
C GLU A 154 10.39 9.71 -19.22
N GLY A 155 11.49 8.97 -19.37
CA GLY A 155 12.85 9.52 -19.40
C GLY A 155 13.36 9.98 -18.04
N TYR A 156 12.85 9.38 -16.95
CA TYR A 156 13.28 9.61 -15.58
C TYR A 156 13.40 8.28 -14.84
N ASP A 157 14.54 8.09 -14.19
CA ASP A 157 14.70 7.01 -13.22
C ASP A 157 13.88 7.31 -11.93
N TYR A 158 13.25 6.30 -11.41
CA TYR A 158 12.49 6.40 -10.15
C TYR A 158 12.74 5.20 -9.24
N LYS A 159 12.57 5.43 -7.94
CA LYS A 159 12.75 4.39 -6.93
C LYS A 159 11.53 3.48 -6.88
N THR A 160 11.76 2.18 -6.78
CA THR A 160 10.71 1.15 -6.63
C THR A 160 10.33 0.88 -5.17
N TYR A 161 10.54 1.86 -4.31
CA TYR A 161 10.10 1.89 -2.92
C TYR A 161 9.68 3.29 -2.52
N ALA A 162 8.71 3.38 -1.62
CA ALA A 162 8.21 4.64 -1.11
C ALA A 162 7.71 4.50 0.32
N LEU A 163 7.65 5.62 1.04
CA LEU A 163 6.88 5.71 2.28
C LEU A 163 5.40 5.73 1.95
N SER A 164 4.58 5.26 2.89
CA SER A 164 3.12 5.29 2.80
C SER A 164 2.51 5.69 4.14
N ILE A 165 1.32 6.29 4.07
CA ILE A 165 0.50 6.56 5.26
C ILE A 165 -0.75 5.68 5.14
N PRO A 166 -0.80 4.53 5.84
CA PRO A 166 -2.00 3.73 5.95
C PRO A 166 -3.03 4.40 6.86
N PHE A 167 -4.30 4.32 6.49
CA PHE A 167 -5.44 4.68 7.32
C PHE A 167 -6.66 3.88 6.90
N GLY A 168 -7.51 3.55 7.86
CA GLY A 168 -8.69 2.75 7.56
C GLY A 168 -9.51 2.42 8.80
N PHE A 169 -10.48 1.58 8.57
CA PHE A 169 -11.36 1.09 9.62
C PHE A 169 -11.63 -0.40 9.47
N GLY A 170 -12.13 -0.99 10.52
CA GLY A 170 -12.52 -2.39 10.51
C GLY A 170 -13.44 -2.74 11.67
N LEU A 171 -13.77 -4.02 11.73
CA LEU A 171 -14.60 -4.61 12.76
C LEU A 171 -13.85 -5.79 13.35
N LYS A 172 -13.88 -5.95 14.66
CA LYS A 172 -13.31 -7.08 15.41
C LYS A 172 -14.43 -7.80 16.13
N TYR A 173 -14.38 -9.13 16.14
CA TYR A 173 -15.31 -9.98 16.86
C TYR A 173 -14.56 -11.11 17.56
N ARG A 174 -14.71 -11.21 18.88
CA ARG A 174 -14.13 -12.26 19.71
C ARG A 174 -14.99 -13.53 19.65
N VAL A 175 -14.46 -14.56 19.04
CA VAL A 175 -15.14 -15.86 18.90
C VAL A 175 -15.00 -16.70 20.17
N LYS A 176 -13.79 -16.75 20.71
CA LYS A 176 -13.42 -17.42 21.96
C LYS A 176 -12.47 -16.52 22.77
N GLU A 177 -12.11 -16.93 23.99
CA GLU A 177 -11.25 -16.14 24.87
C GLU A 177 -9.99 -15.59 24.20
N ASN A 178 -9.32 -16.42 23.41
CA ASN A 178 -8.05 -16.08 22.76
C ASN A 178 -8.18 -15.84 21.25
N TRP A 179 -9.31 -16.20 20.65
CA TRP A 179 -9.49 -16.14 19.20
C TRP A 179 -10.48 -15.07 18.79
N SER A 180 -10.07 -14.26 17.83
CA SER A 180 -10.92 -13.25 17.23
C SER A 180 -10.86 -13.31 15.72
N VAL A 181 -11.92 -12.86 15.07
CA VAL A 181 -11.97 -12.56 13.66
C VAL A 181 -12.05 -11.06 13.47
N PHE A 182 -11.53 -10.57 12.37
CA PHE A 182 -11.63 -9.16 12.03
C PHE A 182 -11.80 -8.95 10.53
N THR A 183 -12.37 -7.82 10.18
CA THR A 183 -12.38 -7.29 8.81
C THR A 183 -11.73 -5.92 8.81
N ASN A 184 -11.14 -5.55 7.71
CA ASN A 184 -10.60 -4.21 7.52
C ASN A 184 -10.77 -3.73 6.08
N ILE A 185 -10.85 -2.43 5.94
CA ILE A 185 -10.67 -1.71 4.68
C ILE A 185 -9.83 -0.48 4.97
N GLY A 186 -8.82 -0.23 4.17
CA GLY A 186 -8.02 0.97 4.33
C GLY A 186 -7.20 1.32 3.11
N TYR A 187 -6.97 2.61 3.00
CA TYR A 187 -6.15 3.24 1.97
C TYR A 187 -4.74 3.50 2.47
N ARG A 188 -3.84 3.61 1.53
CA ARG A 188 -2.44 3.97 1.72
C ARG A 188 -2.11 5.06 0.72
N ASN A 189 -1.82 6.25 1.23
CA ASN A 189 -1.24 7.31 0.40
C ASN A 189 0.25 7.03 0.24
N ALA A 190 0.68 6.62 -0.96
CA ALA A 190 2.09 6.40 -1.26
C ALA A 190 2.78 7.72 -1.58
N TYR A 191 4.00 7.92 -1.07
CA TYR A 191 4.81 9.08 -1.40
C TYR A 191 5.59 8.87 -2.70
N THR A 192 4.88 8.37 -3.70
CA THR A 192 5.33 8.18 -5.08
C THR A 192 4.14 8.29 -6.02
N ASP A 193 4.39 8.62 -7.26
CA ASP A 193 3.46 8.69 -8.36
C ASP A 193 3.80 7.67 -9.45
N TYR A 194 4.57 6.64 -9.07
CA TYR A 194 5.08 5.64 -10.00
C TYR A 194 4.71 4.20 -9.60
N LEU A 195 3.62 4.00 -8.84
CA LEU A 195 3.14 2.64 -8.55
C LEU A 195 2.75 1.90 -9.84
N ASP A 196 2.37 2.64 -10.87
CA ASP A 196 1.92 2.18 -12.18
C ASP A 196 2.86 2.56 -13.34
N ASP A 197 4.00 3.23 -13.05
CA ASP A 197 4.95 3.74 -14.03
C ASP A 197 4.48 4.98 -14.81
N VAL A 198 3.44 5.66 -14.35
CA VAL A 198 2.88 6.84 -15.00
C VAL A 198 2.82 8.01 -14.03
N SER A 199 3.24 9.20 -14.45
CA SER A 199 3.27 10.38 -13.59
C SER A 199 3.13 11.71 -14.36
N LYS A 200 3.79 11.85 -15.52
CA LYS A 200 4.01 13.14 -16.17
C LYS A 200 3.67 13.10 -17.66
N ASN A 201 4.69 13.37 -18.47
CA ASN A 201 4.60 13.45 -19.92
C ASN A 201 5.17 12.21 -20.58
N TYR A 202 4.79 11.98 -21.82
CA TYR A 202 5.41 10.97 -22.65
C TYR A 202 6.91 11.23 -22.82
N LEU A 203 7.60 10.16 -23.19
CA LEU A 203 9.04 10.18 -23.42
C LEU A 203 9.43 11.19 -24.50
N ASP A 204 10.37 12.08 -24.15
CA ASP A 204 10.99 13.00 -25.10
C ASP A 204 12.13 12.28 -25.86
N SER A 205 12.25 12.58 -27.15
CA SER A 205 13.32 12.04 -28.00
C SER A 205 14.74 12.37 -27.51
N GLU A 206 14.89 13.49 -26.79
CA GLU A 206 16.16 13.89 -26.17
C GLU A 206 16.59 12.95 -25.03
N LYS A 207 15.64 12.16 -24.48
CA LYS A 207 15.85 11.23 -23.37
C LYS A 207 15.88 9.76 -23.80
N TYR A 208 15.96 9.49 -25.07
CA TYR A 208 16.04 8.14 -25.57
C TYR A 208 17.31 7.44 -25.09
N ALA A 209 17.17 6.16 -24.73
CA ALA A 209 18.31 5.32 -24.38
C ALA A 209 19.36 5.30 -25.49
N ALA A 210 20.64 5.30 -25.12
CA ALA A 210 21.75 5.28 -26.08
C ALA A 210 21.79 3.98 -26.89
N ASP A 211 21.51 2.84 -26.20
CA ASP A 211 21.45 1.54 -26.86
C ASP A 211 20.16 1.38 -27.69
N ALA A 212 20.31 0.96 -28.94
CA ALA A 212 19.22 0.89 -29.90
C ALA A 212 18.11 -0.12 -29.51
N SER A 213 18.47 -1.24 -28.90
CA SER A 213 17.52 -2.27 -28.49
C SER A 213 16.69 -1.81 -27.27
N THR A 214 17.33 -1.19 -26.30
CA THR A 214 16.68 -0.59 -25.15
C THR A 214 15.79 0.59 -25.55
N ARG A 215 16.27 1.45 -26.46
CA ARG A 215 15.52 2.58 -27.00
C ARG A 215 14.22 2.13 -27.66
N GLN A 216 14.27 1.09 -28.48
CA GLN A 216 13.08 0.57 -29.17
C GLN A 216 12.03 0.10 -28.15
N LEU A 217 12.44 -0.64 -27.12
CA LEU A 217 11.54 -1.07 -26.05
C LEU A 217 11.04 0.11 -25.21
N GLN A 218 11.89 1.06 -24.89
CA GLN A 218 11.53 2.27 -24.16
C GLN A 218 10.41 3.03 -24.87
N ILE A 219 10.52 3.27 -26.19
CA ILE A 219 9.49 3.93 -27.00
C ILE A 219 8.19 3.12 -27.02
N LEU A 220 8.27 1.82 -27.28
CA LEU A 220 7.11 0.93 -27.35
C LEU A 220 6.38 0.81 -26.00
N LEU A 221 7.10 0.83 -24.88
CA LEU A 221 6.50 0.73 -23.56
C LEU A 221 5.99 2.09 -23.03
N SER A 222 6.57 3.19 -23.50
CA SER A 222 6.13 4.55 -23.15
C SER A 222 4.77 4.88 -23.77
N ASP A 223 4.58 4.55 -25.04
CA ASP A 223 3.36 4.85 -25.82
C ASP A 223 2.83 3.60 -26.51
N ARG A 224 1.67 3.14 -26.07
CA ARG A 224 0.98 1.96 -26.61
C ARG A 224 -0.24 2.30 -27.46
N SER A 225 -0.46 3.57 -27.76
CA SER A 225 -1.59 4.03 -28.57
C SER A 225 -1.59 3.49 -29.99
N ASN A 226 -0.40 3.24 -30.55
CA ASN A 226 -0.26 2.65 -31.89
C ASN A 226 -0.95 1.30 -32.03
N GLU A 227 -1.06 0.51 -30.96
CA GLU A 227 -1.76 -0.78 -30.99
C GLU A 227 -3.28 -0.62 -31.25
N VAL A 228 -3.84 0.54 -30.97
CA VAL A 228 -5.28 0.85 -31.10
C VAL A 228 -5.55 1.80 -32.26
N LEU A 229 -4.72 2.85 -32.41
CA LEU A 229 -4.96 3.93 -33.35
C LEU A 229 -4.20 3.76 -34.68
N GLY A 230 -3.16 2.90 -34.72
CA GLY A 230 -2.25 2.77 -35.86
C GLY A 230 -1.19 3.89 -35.92
N TYR A 231 -1.14 4.79 -34.94
CA TYR A 231 -0.13 5.83 -34.79
C TYR A 231 0.10 6.16 -33.33
N ASN A 232 1.26 6.72 -33.01
CA ASN A 232 1.62 7.15 -31.65
C ASN A 232 1.04 8.51 -31.36
N ILE A 233 0.47 8.71 -30.15
CA ILE A 233 -0.03 10.00 -29.68
C ILE A 233 0.98 10.70 -28.77
N GLY A 234 1.96 9.97 -28.23
CA GLY A 234 2.98 10.47 -27.33
C GLY A 234 4.02 11.34 -28.04
N GLY A 235 4.59 12.28 -27.32
CA GLY A 235 5.65 13.15 -27.78
C GLY A 235 6.09 14.13 -26.71
N LYS A 236 7.06 14.98 -27.05
CA LYS A 236 7.56 16.03 -26.18
C LYS A 236 6.40 16.88 -25.65
N ASP A 237 6.37 17.11 -24.34
CA ASP A 237 5.39 17.94 -23.63
C ASP A 237 3.93 17.45 -23.71
N ILE A 238 3.68 16.27 -24.29
CA ILE A 238 2.35 15.66 -24.29
C ILE A 238 2.15 14.90 -22.97
N GLN A 239 1.03 15.18 -22.30
CA GLN A 239 0.66 14.58 -21.03
C GLN A 239 0.43 13.07 -21.17
N ARG A 240 1.09 12.27 -20.31
CA ARG A 240 0.90 10.82 -20.18
C ARG A 240 0.09 10.46 -18.93
N GLY A 241 0.44 11.06 -17.78
CA GLY A 241 -0.22 10.94 -16.50
C GLY A 241 -1.22 12.05 -16.19
N ASP A 242 -1.83 12.02 -15.02
CA ASP A 242 -2.85 13.00 -14.58
C ASP A 242 -2.28 14.15 -13.72
N PHE A 243 -0.96 14.20 -13.54
CA PHE A 243 -0.23 15.17 -12.71
C PHE A 243 -0.59 15.17 -11.23
N ARG A 244 -1.25 14.16 -10.72
CA ARG A 244 -1.34 13.93 -9.29
C ARG A 244 0.08 13.72 -8.76
N LYS A 245 0.30 14.13 -7.53
CA LYS A 245 1.63 14.00 -6.92
C LYS A 245 1.84 12.65 -6.22
N ARG A 246 0.80 11.83 -6.14
CA ARG A 246 0.83 10.59 -5.36
C ARG A 246 -0.23 9.62 -5.81
N ASP A 247 0.17 8.41 -5.96
CA ASP A 247 -0.71 7.26 -6.07
C ASP A 247 -1.22 6.81 -4.71
N ALA A 248 -2.32 6.08 -4.73
CA ALA A 248 -2.83 5.39 -3.56
C ALA A 248 -3.14 3.93 -3.88
N TYR A 249 -3.08 3.08 -2.86
CA TYR A 249 -3.55 1.71 -2.94
C TYR A 249 -4.42 1.37 -1.73
N MET A 250 -5.21 0.33 -1.88
CA MET A 250 -6.17 -0.12 -0.88
C MET A 250 -5.95 -1.60 -0.59
N PHE A 251 -6.09 -1.98 0.69
CA PHE A 251 -6.30 -3.36 1.07
C PHE A 251 -7.65 -3.50 1.78
N VAL A 252 -8.38 -4.54 1.42
CA VAL A 252 -9.60 -4.97 2.09
C VAL A 252 -9.45 -6.45 2.43
N GLY A 253 -9.82 -6.84 3.65
CA GLY A 253 -9.59 -8.22 4.05
C GLY A 253 -10.40 -8.68 5.23
N ILE A 254 -10.30 -9.99 5.43
CA ILE A 254 -10.77 -10.69 6.62
C ILE A 254 -9.59 -11.45 7.21
N GLY A 255 -9.54 -11.55 8.51
CA GLY A 255 -8.45 -12.24 9.20
C GLY A 255 -8.87 -12.85 10.50
N ILE A 256 -7.92 -13.59 11.06
CA ILE A 256 -8.04 -14.25 12.35
C ILE A 256 -6.87 -13.84 13.22
N THR A 257 -7.11 -13.70 14.51
CA THR A 257 -6.07 -13.35 15.49
C THR A 257 -6.10 -14.29 16.67
N TYR A 258 -4.93 -14.47 17.25
CA TYR A 258 -4.74 -15.17 18.51
C TYR A 258 -4.08 -14.23 19.52
N THR A 259 -4.69 -14.11 20.69
CA THR A 259 -4.23 -13.26 21.78
C THR A 259 -3.59 -14.10 22.87
N PHE A 260 -2.35 -13.75 23.27
CA PHE A 260 -1.63 -14.40 24.34
C PHE A 260 -2.06 -13.78 25.68
N VAL A 261 -2.96 -14.45 26.39
CA VAL A 261 -3.44 -13.99 27.70
C VAL A 261 -2.59 -14.62 28.79
N SER A 262 -1.89 -13.80 29.56
CA SER A 262 -1.21 -14.28 30.78
C SER A 262 -2.21 -14.25 31.93
N GLN A 263 -2.47 -15.41 32.55
CA GLN A 263 -3.42 -15.53 33.65
C GLN A 263 -3.04 -14.74 34.93
N LYS A 264 -1.90 -14.03 34.94
CA LYS A 264 -1.35 -13.49 36.20
C LYS A 264 -1.66 -12.01 36.48
N CYS A 265 -2.30 -11.24 35.59
CA CYS A 265 -2.48 -9.81 35.82
C CYS A 265 -3.71 -9.23 35.11
N PHE A 266 -4.91 -9.49 35.58
CA PHE A 266 -6.09 -8.69 35.25
C PHE A 266 -6.87 -8.33 36.51
N ASN A 267 -6.33 -7.40 37.29
CA ASN A 267 -7.11 -6.54 38.19
C ASN A 267 -6.96 -5.12 37.65
N PHE A 268 -7.96 -4.63 36.94
CA PHE A 268 -8.14 -3.22 36.62
C PHE A 268 -8.97 -2.57 37.71
#